data_6629adbbff1e22a8798b8fe573804fe5
#
_entry.id   6629adbbff1e22a8798b8fe573804fe5
#
_cell.length_a   1.000
_cell.length_b   1.000
_cell.length_c   1.000
_cell.angle_alpha   90.00
_cell.angle_beta   90.00
_cell.angle_gamma   90.00
#
_symmetry.space_group_name_H-M   'P 1'
#
loop_
_entity.id
_entity.type
_entity.pdbx_description
1 polymer ?
#
loop_
_entity_poly.entity_id
_entity_poly.type
_entity_poly.pdbx_seq_one_letter_code
_entity_poly.pdbx_strand_id
1 'polypeptide(L)'
;MTRPAAIVTGGARGIGLACAEALADAGFDIMAADLADDPAKRLIENITTRGAAFGYHRCDIANLSDHATLVGAAMRAFGRIDCLVNNAGVGAAVRGDLLELKPENFDRTLSINLRGTVFLSQAVAKAMLATSSDHAKSIITVTSVSAEMASPERSDYCTSKAGLSMWVKNLALRLAPENIGVFEVRPGIIRTDMTAGVTAKYDALIDDGLVPARRWGEASDVGAVVAALASGKFGFSTGSIINVDGALSVPRL
;
A
#
# COMPACT_ATOMS: atom_id res chain seq x y z
N MET A 1 -5.94 -20.15 18.80
CA MET A 1 -4.76 -19.39 18.35
C MET A 1 -5.18 -17.93 18.20
N THR A 2 -4.37 -16.99 18.65
CA THR A 2 -4.61 -15.55 18.41
C THR A 2 -4.48 -15.25 16.93
N ARG A 3 -5.28 -14.31 16.37
CA ARG A 3 -5.16 -13.86 14.98
C ARG A 3 -3.93 -12.96 14.82
N PRO A 4 -3.22 -13.00 13.68
CA PRO A 4 -2.21 -11.99 13.36
C PRO A 4 -2.88 -10.62 13.17
N ALA A 5 -2.14 -9.53 13.36
CA ALA A 5 -2.65 -8.17 13.24
C ALA A 5 -1.96 -7.41 12.10
N ALA A 6 -2.76 -6.68 11.31
CA ALA A 6 -2.28 -5.87 10.20
C ALA A 6 -2.64 -4.39 10.37
N ILE A 7 -1.69 -3.51 10.05
CA ILE A 7 -1.95 -2.09 9.81
C ILE A 7 -2.09 -1.88 8.31
N VAL A 8 -3.17 -1.20 7.87
CA VAL A 8 -3.38 -0.84 6.47
C VAL A 8 -3.56 0.67 6.36
N THR A 9 -2.61 1.37 5.75
CA THR A 9 -2.70 2.82 5.53
C THR A 9 -3.51 3.15 4.28
N GLY A 10 -4.30 4.24 4.32
CA GLY A 10 -5.29 4.53 3.28
C GLY A 10 -6.37 3.43 3.22
N GLY A 11 -6.70 2.82 4.38
CA GLY A 11 -7.52 1.63 4.49
C GLY A 11 -9.02 1.86 4.37
N ALA A 12 -9.48 3.11 4.25
CA ALA A 12 -10.89 3.43 4.26
C ALA A 12 -11.59 3.21 2.90
N ARG A 13 -10.85 3.14 1.80
CA ARG A 13 -11.41 3.02 0.43
C ARG A 13 -10.40 2.43 -0.57
N GLY A 14 -10.92 2.15 -1.78
CA GLY A 14 -10.09 1.74 -2.92
C GLY A 14 -9.23 0.52 -2.64
N ILE A 15 -7.96 0.58 -3.05
CA ILE A 15 -7.00 -0.52 -2.89
C ILE A 15 -6.78 -0.85 -1.40
N GLY A 16 -6.67 0.17 -0.53
CA GLY A 16 -6.46 -0.04 0.90
C GLY A 16 -7.60 -0.80 1.57
N LEU A 17 -8.85 -0.47 1.24
CA LEU A 17 -10.02 -1.21 1.73
C LEU A 17 -9.99 -2.67 1.25
N ALA A 18 -9.73 -2.90 -0.04
CA ALA A 18 -9.64 -4.26 -0.58
C ALA A 18 -8.50 -5.07 0.05
N CYS A 19 -7.36 -4.44 0.37
CA CYS A 19 -6.29 -5.08 1.13
C CYS A 19 -6.74 -5.44 2.55
N ALA A 20 -7.45 -4.54 3.24
CA ALA A 20 -7.98 -4.79 4.58
C ALA A 20 -8.99 -5.96 4.59
N GLU A 21 -9.90 -6.00 3.61
CA GLU A 21 -10.88 -7.07 3.43
C GLU A 21 -10.21 -8.42 3.16
N ALA A 22 -9.25 -8.46 2.22
CA ALA A 22 -8.53 -9.68 1.86
C ALA A 22 -7.68 -10.21 3.03
N LEU A 23 -7.06 -9.33 3.83
CA LEU A 23 -6.34 -9.71 5.04
C LEU A 23 -7.29 -10.23 6.12
N ALA A 24 -8.48 -9.62 6.29
CA ALA A 24 -9.49 -10.10 7.24
C ALA A 24 -9.98 -11.50 6.87
N ASP A 25 -10.22 -11.77 5.57
CA ASP A 25 -10.55 -13.10 5.03
C ASP A 25 -9.39 -14.11 5.26
N ALA A 26 -8.14 -13.64 5.19
CA ALA A 26 -6.95 -14.44 5.48
C ALA A 26 -6.68 -14.65 6.99
N GLY A 27 -7.55 -14.13 7.85
CA GLY A 27 -7.49 -14.36 9.29
C GLY A 27 -6.77 -13.28 10.10
N PHE A 28 -6.49 -12.11 9.54
CA PHE A 28 -5.90 -10.99 10.27
C PHE A 28 -6.95 -10.14 10.99
N ASP A 29 -6.58 -9.59 12.15
CA ASP A 29 -7.23 -8.43 12.74
C ASP A 29 -6.69 -7.16 12.09
N ILE A 30 -7.53 -6.15 11.91
CA ILE A 30 -7.23 -5.01 11.06
C ILE A 30 -7.24 -3.69 11.82
N MET A 31 -6.12 -2.97 11.79
CA MET A 31 -6.02 -1.54 12.11
C MET A 31 -6.01 -0.75 10.80
N ALA A 32 -7.12 -0.13 10.43
CA ALA A 32 -7.16 0.79 9.31
C ALA A 32 -6.69 2.18 9.76
N ALA A 33 -5.84 2.81 8.95
CA ALA A 33 -5.37 4.18 9.16
C ALA A 33 -5.72 5.03 7.94
N ASP A 34 -6.37 6.18 8.16
CA ASP A 34 -6.77 7.10 7.09
C ASP A 34 -6.85 8.54 7.62
N LEU A 35 -7.09 9.52 6.74
CA LEU A 35 -7.21 10.94 7.10
C LEU A 35 -8.57 11.32 7.72
N ALA A 36 -9.63 10.56 7.45
CA ALA A 36 -10.95 10.83 8.00
C ALA A 36 -10.94 10.69 9.53
N ASP A 37 -11.74 11.50 10.21
CA ASP A 37 -11.84 11.45 11.68
C ASP A 37 -12.49 10.14 12.15
N ASP A 38 -13.51 9.68 11.44
CA ASP A 38 -14.25 8.47 11.75
C ASP A 38 -14.32 7.51 10.56
N PRO A 39 -14.30 6.19 10.79
CA PRO A 39 -14.48 5.20 9.75
C PRO A 39 -15.94 5.16 9.29
N ALA A 40 -16.18 4.99 8.00
CA ALA A 40 -17.52 4.73 7.49
C ALA A 40 -18.07 3.41 8.07
N LYS A 41 -19.38 3.36 8.42
CA LYS A 41 -20.03 2.13 8.92
C LYS A 41 -19.74 0.92 8.02
N ARG A 42 -19.79 1.12 6.70
CA ARG A 42 -19.51 0.07 5.72
C ARG A 42 -18.10 -0.53 5.90
N LEU A 43 -17.09 0.26 6.24
CA LEU A 43 -15.74 -0.24 6.50
C LEU A 43 -15.74 -1.17 7.72
N ILE A 44 -16.39 -0.74 8.82
CA ILE A 44 -16.49 -1.54 10.04
C ILE A 44 -17.21 -2.87 9.74
N GLU A 45 -18.38 -2.80 9.09
CA GLU A 45 -19.18 -3.97 8.74
C GLU A 45 -18.40 -4.94 7.83
N ASN A 46 -17.75 -4.42 6.79
CA ASN A 46 -16.97 -5.23 5.86
C ASN A 46 -15.87 -6.04 6.55
N ILE A 47 -15.23 -5.49 7.58
CA ILE A 47 -14.16 -6.19 8.29
C ILE A 47 -14.72 -7.12 9.37
N THR A 48 -15.67 -6.65 10.18
CA THR A 48 -16.17 -7.43 11.31
C THR A 48 -17.01 -8.64 10.91
N THR A 49 -17.74 -8.56 9.79
CA THR A 49 -18.50 -9.72 9.23
C THR A 49 -17.60 -10.86 8.78
N ARG A 50 -16.30 -10.59 8.55
CA ARG A 50 -15.26 -11.60 8.27
C ARG A 50 -14.65 -12.20 9.55
N GLY A 51 -15.22 -11.87 10.72
CA GLY A 51 -14.76 -12.36 12.02
C GLY A 51 -13.44 -11.75 12.49
N ALA A 52 -13.00 -10.65 11.89
CA ALA A 52 -11.80 -9.91 12.30
C ALA A 52 -12.15 -8.85 13.37
N ALA A 53 -11.27 -8.68 14.36
CA ALA A 53 -11.30 -7.49 15.18
C ALA A 53 -10.88 -6.27 14.33
N PHE A 54 -11.56 -5.16 14.56
CA PHE A 54 -11.34 -3.92 13.79
C PHE A 54 -10.96 -2.77 14.71
N GLY A 55 -9.89 -2.07 14.34
CA GLY A 55 -9.49 -0.80 14.89
C GLY A 55 -9.37 0.24 13.78
N TYR A 56 -9.59 1.49 14.14
CA TYR A 56 -9.38 2.63 13.26
C TYR A 56 -8.56 3.69 13.95
N HIS A 57 -7.63 4.31 13.22
CA HIS A 57 -6.83 5.41 13.72
C HIS A 57 -6.70 6.48 12.66
N ARG A 58 -7.14 7.72 13.00
CA ARG A 58 -6.86 8.87 12.14
C ARG A 58 -5.35 9.10 12.09
N CYS A 59 -4.78 9.11 10.90
CA CYS A 59 -3.35 9.27 10.70
C CYS A 59 -3.07 10.00 9.38
N ASP A 60 -2.40 11.14 9.47
CA ASP A 60 -1.72 11.73 8.32
C ASP A 60 -0.30 11.17 8.24
N ILE A 61 -0.04 10.31 7.26
CA ILE A 61 1.31 9.71 7.13
C ILE A 61 2.40 10.74 6.83
N ALA A 62 2.08 11.92 6.33
CA ALA A 62 3.05 13.02 6.16
C ALA A 62 3.45 13.64 7.50
N ASN A 63 2.60 13.54 8.52
CA ASN A 63 2.88 13.99 9.88
C ASN A 63 3.56 12.87 10.69
N LEU A 64 4.87 12.97 10.89
CA LEU A 64 5.65 11.91 11.56
C LEU A 64 5.23 11.68 13.03
N SER A 65 4.61 12.66 13.69
CA SER A 65 4.11 12.49 15.06
C SER A 65 2.95 11.49 15.15
N ASP A 66 2.17 11.35 14.07
CA ASP A 66 1.04 10.41 14.02
C ASP A 66 1.50 8.94 13.95
N HIS A 67 2.73 8.68 13.51
CA HIS A 67 3.24 7.31 13.38
C HIS A 67 3.32 6.58 14.70
N ALA A 68 3.86 7.22 15.74
CA ALA A 68 3.96 6.62 17.07
C ALA A 68 2.58 6.36 17.69
N THR A 69 1.61 7.25 17.44
CA THR A 69 0.25 7.11 17.94
C THR A 69 -0.49 5.97 17.24
N LEU A 70 -0.30 5.80 15.92
CA LEU A 70 -0.85 4.68 15.15
C LEU A 70 -0.28 3.34 15.61
N VAL A 71 1.05 3.23 15.73
CA VAL A 71 1.71 2.02 16.24
C VAL A 71 1.21 1.70 17.65
N GLY A 72 1.14 2.70 18.54
CA GLY A 72 0.61 2.54 19.88
C GLY A 72 -0.86 2.11 19.91
N ALA A 73 -1.69 2.61 19.00
CA ALA A 73 -3.10 2.20 18.88
C ALA A 73 -3.22 0.72 18.47
N ALA A 74 -2.45 0.28 17.46
CA ALA A 74 -2.43 -1.11 17.03
C ALA A 74 -1.95 -2.06 18.15
N MET A 75 -0.88 -1.67 18.85
CA MET A 75 -0.36 -2.45 19.98
C MET A 75 -1.34 -2.53 21.15
N ARG A 76 -2.09 -1.45 21.44
CA ARG A 76 -3.13 -1.50 22.49
C ARG A 76 -4.33 -2.36 22.09
N ALA A 77 -4.71 -2.31 20.81
CA ALA A 77 -5.87 -3.05 20.31
C ALA A 77 -5.60 -4.55 20.19
N PHE A 78 -4.43 -4.94 19.71
CA PHE A 78 -4.14 -6.32 19.31
C PHE A 78 -2.94 -6.95 20.03
N GLY A 79 -2.14 -6.17 20.76
CA GLY A 79 -0.92 -6.62 21.43
C GLY A 79 0.25 -6.92 20.49
N ARG A 80 0.06 -6.76 19.17
CA ARG A 80 1.02 -7.16 18.14
C ARG A 80 0.81 -6.44 16.81
N ILE A 81 1.81 -6.46 15.96
CA ILE A 81 1.74 -6.06 14.55
C ILE A 81 2.53 -7.10 13.75
N ASP A 82 1.85 -7.84 12.87
CA ASP A 82 2.45 -8.88 12.04
C ASP A 82 2.52 -8.48 10.55
N CYS A 83 1.65 -7.57 10.12
CA CYS A 83 1.69 -7.04 8.77
C CYS A 83 1.56 -5.52 8.76
N LEU A 84 2.33 -4.85 7.89
CA LEU A 84 2.12 -3.47 7.51
C LEU A 84 1.85 -3.41 6.01
N VAL A 85 0.72 -2.81 5.63
CA VAL A 85 0.43 -2.45 4.24
C VAL A 85 0.57 -0.94 4.08
N ASN A 86 1.67 -0.51 3.49
CA ASN A 86 1.88 0.87 3.07
C ASN A 86 1.13 1.11 1.75
N ASN A 87 -0.10 1.58 1.83
CA ASN A 87 -0.92 1.86 0.66
C ASN A 87 -1.29 3.35 0.55
N ALA A 88 -1.35 4.10 1.66
CA ALA A 88 -1.67 5.51 1.60
C ALA A 88 -0.74 6.27 0.64
N GLY A 89 -1.35 7.12 -0.18
CA GLY A 89 -0.62 7.93 -1.14
C GLY A 89 -1.56 8.79 -1.99
N VAL A 90 -0.97 9.74 -2.68
CA VAL A 90 -1.67 10.69 -3.56
C VAL A 90 -1.08 10.64 -4.96
N GLY A 91 -1.91 10.94 -5.96
CA GLY A 91 -1.43 11.22 -7.32
C GLY A 91 -0.78 12.61 -7.40
N ALA A 92 -0.22 12.93 -8.56
CA ALA A 92 0.21 14.29 -8.88
C ALA A 92 -0.97 15.26 -8.72
N ALA A 93 -0.74 16.36 -8.00
CA ALA A 93 -1.77 17.36 -7.76
C ALA A 93 -2.16 18.09 -9.05
N VAL A 94 -1.18 18.34 -9.89
CA VAL A 94 -1.33 18.94 -11.22
C VAL A 94 -0.62 18.06 -12.22
N ARG A 95 -1.28 17.78 -13.34
CA ARG A 95 -0.66 17.09 -14.48
C ARG A 95 -0.32 18.11 -15.54
N GLY A 96 0.87 18.04 -16.10
CA GLY A 96 1.30 19.00 -17.12
C GLY A 96 2.76 18.85 -17.51
N ASP A 97 3.34 19.89 -18.13
CA ASP A 97 4.74 19.92 -18.49
C ASP A 97 5.61 19.84 -17.23
N LEU A 98 6.56 18.90 -17.22
CA LEU A 98 7.48 18.71 -16.10
C LEU A 98 8.39 19.92 -15.85
N LEU A 99 8.62 20.79 -16.86
CA LEU A 99 9.39 22.01 -16.69
C LEU A 99 8.61 23.11 -15.93
N GLU A 100 7.29 22.97 -15.84
CA GLU A 100 6.39 23.84 -15.08
C GLU A 100 5.98 23.26 -13.72
N LEU A 101 6.62 22.14 -13.29
CA LEU A 101 6.36 21.52 -12.01
C LEU A 101 6.73 22.47 -10.86
N LYS A 102 5.75 22.78 -10.01
CA LYS A 102 5.96 23.66 -8.87
C LYS A 102 6.59 22.91 -7.69
N PRO A 103 7.57 23.50 -6.99
CA PRO A 103 8.20 22.90 -5.81
C PRO A 103 7.19 22.40 -4.77
N GLU A 104 6.11 23.16 -4.52
CA GLU A 104 5.11 22.82 -3.50
C GLU A 104 4.35 21.53 -3.84
N ASN A 105 4.09 21.28 -5.13
CA ASN A 105 3.46 20.04 -5.61
C ASN A 105 4.41 18.85 -5.46
N PHE A 106 5.68 19.05 -5.82
CA PHE A 106 6.73 18.05 -5.64
C PHE A 106 6.89 17.68 -4.17
N ASP A 107 7.09 18.67 -3.31
CA ASP A 107 7.29 18.48 -1.87
C ASP A 107 6.09 17.77 -1.23
N ARG A 108 4.86 18.18 -1.59
CA ARG A 108 3.64 17.52 -1.11
C ARG A 108 3.62 16.04 -1.48
N THR A 109 3.87 15.73 -2.75
CA THR A 109 3.83 14.36 -3.26
C THR A 109 4.90 13.49 -2.59
N LEU A 110 6.13 14.00 -2.47
CA LEU A 110 7.22 13.27 -1.80
C LEU A 110 7.01 13.16 -0.30
N SER A 111 6.49 14.19 0.35
CA SER A 111 6.21 14.16 1.78
C SER A 111 5.22 13.06 2.15
N ILE A 112 4.15 12.93 1.37
CA ILE A 112 3.12 11.89 1.60
C ILE A 112 3.62 10.53 1.13
N ASN A 113 3.92 10.39 -0.17
CA ASN A 113 4.15 9.09 -0.77
C ASN A 113 5.47 8.45 -0.32
N LEU A 114 6.54 9.21 -0.21
CA LEU A 114 7.87 8.71 0.08
C LEU A 114 8.24 8.88 1.55
N ARG A 115 8.39 10.13 2.01
CA ARG A 115 8.88 10.41 3.36
C ARG A 115 8.00 9.79 4.45
N GLY A 116 6.68 9.97 4.36
CA GLY A 116 5.73 9.42 5.32
C GLY A 116 5.80 7.89 5.38
N THR A 117 5.78 7.23 4.22
CA THR A 117 5.88 5.77 4.13
C THR A 117 7.20 5.23 4.69
N VAL A 118 8.33 5.88 4.38
CA VAL A 118 9.65 5.50 4.89
C VAL A 118 9.67 5.49 6.42
N PHE A 119 9.27 6.58 7.07
CA PHE A 119 9.34 6.70 8.51
C PHE A 119 8.26 5.90 9.25
N LEU A 120 7.08 5.71 8.66
CA LEU A 120 6.09 4.78 9.22
C LEU A 120 6.61 3.33 9.17
N SER A 121 7.18 2.91 8.04
CA SER A 121 7.79 1.58 7.92
C SER A 121 8.87 1.36 8.98
N GLN A 122 9.69 2.39 9.24
CA GLN A 122 10.72 2.34 10.29
C GLN A 122 10.11 2.19 11.69
N ALA A 123 9.04 2.94 12.00
CA ALA A 123 8.38 2.87 13.30
C ALA A 123 7.74 1.49 13.53
N VAL A 124 7.05 0.95 12.51
CA VAL A 124 6.42 -0.37 12.57
C VAL A 124 7.47 -1.49 12.64
N ALA A 125 8.54 -1.41 11.83
CA ALA A 125 9.62 -2.40 11.88
C ALA A 125 10.25 -2.49 13.28
N LYS A 126 10.48 -1.35 13.95
CA LYS A 126 10.96 -1.32 15.35
C LYS A 126 10.00 -2.03 16.31
N ALA A 127 8.69 -1.81 16.17
CA ALA A 127 7.68 -2.48 16.98
C ALA A 127 7.64 -3.99 16.69
N MET A 128 7.71 -4.39 15.43
CA MET A 128 7.79 -5.79 15.03
C MET A 128 9.02 -6.50 15.62
N LEU A 129 10.19 -5.84 15.62
CA LEU A 129 11.42 -6.39 16.19
C LEU A 129 11.36 -6.52 17.72
N ALA A 130 10.68 -5.61 18.39
CA ALA A 130 10.52 -5.61 19.85
C ALA A 130 9.47 -6.61 20.36
N THR A 131 8.64 -7.19 19.49
CA THR A 131 7.53 -8.07 19.87
C THR A 131 7.75 -9.48 19.33
N SER A 132 7.74 -10.49 20.17
CA SER A 132 7.72 -11.90 19.72
C SER A 132 6.36 -12.22 19.10
N SER A 133 6.37 -13.08 18.07
CA SER A 133 5.17 -13.50 17.37
C SER A 133 5.33 -14.92 16.84
N ASP A 134 4.28 -15.73 16.98
CA ASP A 134 4.18 -17.07 16.37
C ASP A 134 3.70 -17.00 14.90
N HIS A 135 3.39 -15.79 14.42
CA HIS A 135 2.99 -15.56 13.03
C HIS A 135 4.13 -14.95 12.22
N ALA A 136 4.10 -15.21 10.93
CA ALA A 136 5.01 -14.56 9.99
C ALA A 136 4.79 -13.04 10.00
N LYS A 137 5.89 -12.29 9.91
CA LYS A 137 5.87 -10.83 9.83
C LYS A 137 6.18 -10.35 8.43
N SER A 138 5.47 -9.31 7.98
CA SER A 138 5.70 -8.73 6.64
C SER A 138 5.44 -7.24 6.57
N ILE A 139 6.16 -6.56 5.67
CA ILE A 139 5.92 -5.17 5.26
C ILE A 139 5.70 -5.17 3.76
N ILE A 140 4.52 -4.78 3.32
CA ILE A 140 4.11 -4.77 1.92
C ILE A 140 3.85 -3.33 1.51
N THR A 141 4.55 -2.85 0.48
CA THR A 141 4.42 -1.48 0.00
C THR A 141 3.77 -1.46 -1.38
N VAL A 142 2.63 -0.80 -1.46
CA VAL A 142 1.91 -0.56 -2.71
C VAL A 142 2.54 0.66 -3.40
N THR A 143 3.33 0.41 -4.42
CA THR A 143 3.94 1.45 -5.23
C THR A 143 3.10 1.78 -6.47
N SER A 144 3.55 1.45 -7.65
CA SER A 144 2.87 1.60 -8.95
C SER A 144 3.78 1.08 -10.06
N VAL A 145 3.24 0.70 -11.20
CA VAL A 145 4.03 0.58 -12.44
C VAL A 145 4.82 1.86 -12.75
N SER A 146 4.37 3.02 -12.28
CA SER A 146 5.06 4.31 -12.39
C SER A 146 6.37 4.39 -11.57
N ALA A 147 6.72 3.36 -10.79
CA ALA A 147 8.06 3.24 -10.19
C ALA A 147 9.13 2.97 -11.26
N GLU A 148 8.73 2.50 -12.44
CA GLU A 148 9.60 2.09 -13.55
C GLU A 148 9.15 2.70 -14.88
N MET A 149 7.85 2.78 -15.14
CA MET A 149 7.29 3.38 -16.35
C MET A 149 7.19 4.90 -16.19
N ALA A 150 7.87 5.64 -17.05
CA ALA A 150 7.86 7.10 -17.02
C ALA A 150 6.50 7.68 -17.46
N SER A 151 6.09 8.75 -16.80
CA SER A 151 4.97 9.60 -17.19
C SER A 151 5.35 11.07 -16.94
N PRO A 152 5.81 11.81 -17.97
CA PRO A 152 6.29 13.17 -17.82
C PRO A 152 5.26 14.11 -17.17
N GLU A 153 3.97 13.92 -17.45
CA GLU A 153 2.88 14.72 -16.86
C GLU A 153 2.71 14.50 -15.33
N ARG A 154 3.42 13.55 -14.74
CA ARG A 154 3.32 13.15 -13.31
C ARG A 154 4.69 12.83 -12.75
N SER A 155 5.68 13.65 -13.08
CA SER A 155 7.09 13.36 -12.76
C SER A 155 7.35 13.27 -11.25
N ASP A 156 6.68 14.09 -10.42
CA ASP A 156 6.69 14.03 -8.95
C ASP A 156 6.19 12.69 -8.43
N TYR A 157 5.06 12.21 -8.95
CA TYR A 157 4.50 10.91 -8.59
C TYR A 157 5.43 9.76 -8.97
N CYS A 158 5.94 9.75 -10.22
CA CYS A 158 6.89 8.74 -10.67
C CYS A 158 8.14 8.71 -9.78
N THR A 159 8.71 9.88 -9.49
CA THR A 159 9.87 10.03 -8.60
C THR A 159 9.58 9.46 -7.21
N SER A 160 8.41 9.78 -6.64
CA SER A 160 8.02 9.25 -5.32
C SER A 160 7.93 7.72 -5.31
N LYS A 161 7.36 7.12 -6.36
CA LYS A 161 7.19 5.66 -6.47
C LYS A 161 8.50 4.93 -6.77
N ALA A 162 9.38 5.51 -7.57
CA ALA A 162 10.74 5.00 -7.79
C ALA A 162 11.57 5.03 -6.50
N GLY A 163 11.50 6.12 -5.73
CA GLY A 163 12.14 6.23 -4.42
C GLY A 163 11.63 5.16 -3.44
N LEU A 164 10.32 4.90 -3.40
CA LEU A 164 9.75 3.82 -2.59
C LEU A 164 10.24 2.45 -3.02
N SER A 165 10.35 2.18 -4.32
CA SER A 165 10.87 0.92 -4.83
C SER A 165 12.29 0.65 -4.32
N MET A 166 13.16 1.68 -4.32
CA MET A 166 14.51 1.56 -3.75
C MET A 166 14.46 1.38 -2.23
N TRP A 167 13.55 2.08 -1.52
CA TRP A 167 13.37 1.89 -0.08
C TRP A 167 13.01 0.46 0.29
N VAL A 168 12.07 -0.16 -0.44
CA VAL A 168 11.67 -1.57 -0.23
C VAL A 168 12.88 -2.51 -0.31
N LYS A 169 13.73 -2.34 -1.31
CA LYS A 169 14.96 -3.16 -1.47
C LYS A 169 15.91 -3.02 -0.26
N ASN A 170 16.16 -1.78 0.17
CA ASN A 170 17.00 -1.53 1.33
C ASN A 170 16.39 -2.10 2.62
N LEU A 171 15.08 -1.96 2.80
CA LEU A 171 14.37 -2.48 3.95
C LEU A 171 14.37 -4.02 3.96
N ALA A 172 14.23 -4.66 2.79
CA ALA A 172 14.32 -6.11 2.64
C ALA A 172 15.70 -6.64 3.08
N LEU A 173 16.78 -6.01 2.62
CA LEU A 173 18.15 -6.38 3.03
C LEU A 173 18.35 -6.25 4.55
N ARG A 174 17.78 -5.19 5.15
CA ARG A 174 17.92 -4.97 6.60
C ARG A 174 17.09 -5.95 7.43
N LEU A 175 15.92 -6.36 6.95
CA LEU A 175 14.98 -7.16 7.73
C LEU A 175 15.01 -8.66 7.42
N ALA A 176 15.69 -9.08 6.35
CA ALA A 176 15.82 -10.49 5.99
C ALA A 176 16.43 -11.35 7.13
N PRO A 177 17.51 -10.92 7.85
CA PRO A 177 18.04 -11.69 8.99
C PRO A 177 17.06 -11.84 10.16
N GLU A 178 16.03 -10.99 10.22
CA GLU A 178 15.03 -10.97 11.27
C GLU A 178 13.78 -11.79 10.90
N ASN A 179 13.79 -12.49 9.77
CA ASN A 179 12.64 -13.23 9.21
C ASN A 179 11.37 -12.36 9.00
N ILE A 180 11.55 -11.08 8.68
CA ILE A 180 10.46 -10.18 8.30
C ILE A 180 10.47 -10.05 6.78
N GLY A 181 9.41 -10.54 6.12
CA GLY A 181 9.24 -10.43 4.67
C GLY A 181 8.97 -8.98 4.26
N VAL A 182 9.66 -8.50 3.23
CA VAL A 182 9.42 -7.15 2.68
C VAL A 182 9.15 -7.25 1.19
N PHE A 183 8.02 -6.71 0.73
CA PHE A 183 7.55 -6.90 -0.64
C PHE A 183 7.08 -5.58 -1.24
N GLU A 184 7.19 -5.48 -2.56
CA GLU A 184 6.64 -4.41 -3.36
C GLU A 184 5.50 -4.94 -4.23
N VAL A 185 4.35 -4.27 -4.22
CA VAL A 185 3.26 -4.53 -5.15
C VAL A 185 3.11 -3.32 -6.05
N ARG A 186 3.11 -3.54 -7.37
CA ARG A 186 2.99 -2.50 -8.41
C ARG A 186 1.67 -2.61 -9.13
N PRO A 187 0.61 -1.91 -8.71
CA PRO A 187 -0.62 -1.83 -9.48
C PRO A 187 -0.41 -1.11 -10.80
N GLY A 188 -1.12 -1.58 -11.84
CA GLY A 188 -1.27 -0.88 -13.10
C GLY A 188 -2.46 0.09 -13.08
N ILE A 189 -3.36 -0.05 -14.07
CA ILE A 189 -4.57 0.75 -14.18
C ILE A 189 -5.68 0.06 -13.39
N ILE A 190 -5.93 0.53 -12.18
CA ILE A 190 -6.91 -0.03 -11.24
C ILE A 190 -8.11 0.90 -11.13
N ARG A 191 -9.32 0.35 -11.15
CA ARG A 191 -10.57 1.08 -10.95
C ARG A 191 -10.71 1.50 -9.49
N THR A 192 -10.62 2.80 -9.25
CA THR A 192 -10.72 3.43 -7.92
C THR A 192 -11.25 4.86 -8.07
N ASP A 193 -11.59 5.52 -6.95
CA ASP A 193 -11.94 6.95 -6.95
C ASP A 193 -10.82 7.83 -7.55
N MET A 194 -9.56 7.44 -7.37
CA MET A 194 -8.39 8.17 -7.92
C MET A 194 -8.38 8.17 -9.45
N THR A 195 -8.94 7.16 -10.09
CA THR A 195 -9.00 7.01 -11.55
C THR A 195 -10.35 7.43 -12.14
N ALA A 196 -11.35 7.76 -11.32
CA ALA A 196 -12.70 8.10 -11.77
C ALA A 196 -12.72 9.27 -12.80
N GLY A 197 -11.91 10.29 -12.59
CA GLY A 197 -11.83 11.45 -13.50
C GLY A 197 -11.19 11.17 -14.87
N VAL A 198 -10.61 9.99 -15.08
CA VAL A 198 -9.91 9.61 -16.33
C VAL A 198 -10.44 8.30 -16.93
N THR A 199 -11.59 7.81 -16.44
CA THR A 199 -12.17 6.51 -16.83
C THR A 199 -12.34 6.41 -18.35
N ALA A 200 -13.02 7.37 -18.99
CA ALA A 200 -13.30 7.33 -20.43
C ALA A 200 -12.00 7.26 -21.28
N LYS A 201 -10.94 7.97 -20.86
CA LYS A 201 -9.63 7.90 -21.54
C LYS A 201 -9.06 6.49 -21.44
N TYR A 202 -9.09 5.87 -20.27
CA TYR A 202 -8.52 4.54 -20.09
C TYR A 202 -9.39 3.43 -20.65
N ASP A 203 -10.71 3.57 -20.70
CA ASP A 203 -11.61 2.61 -21.37
C ASP A 203 -11.16 2.43 -22.83
N ALA A 204 -11.03 3.52 -23.58
CA ALA A 204 -10.59 3.47 -24.97
C ALA A 204 -9.18 2.87 -25.14
N LEU A 205 -8.24 3.20 -24.26
CA LEU A 205 -6.87 2.66 -24.31
C LEU A 205 -6.80 1.18 -23.96
N ILE A 206 -7.63 0.71 -23.04
CA ILE A 206 -7.72 -0.70 -22.66
C ILE A 206 -8.33 -1.52 -23.80
N ASP A 207 -9.37 -1.00 -24.44
CA ASP A 207 -10.01 -1.62 -25.61
C ASP A 207 -9.03 -1.71 -26.77
N ASP A 208 -8.18 -0.71 -26.96
CA ASP A 208 -7.09 -0.68 -27.97
C ASP A 208 -5.89 -1.58 -27.59
N GLY A 209 -5.89 -2.20 -26.40
CA GLY A 209 -4.89 -3.17 -25.98
C GLY A 209 -3.72 -2.60 -25.21
N LEU A 210 -3.81 -1.40 -24.65
CA LEU A 210 -2.81 -0.86 -23.73
C LEU A 210 -2.53 -1.84 -22.59
N VAL A 211 -3.58 -2.42 -22.00
CA VAL A 211 -3.48 -3.50 -21.02
C VAL A 211 -3.73 -4.82 -21.73
N PRO A 212 -2.74 -5.74 -21.83
CA PRO A 212 -2.90 -7.03 -22.49
C PRO A 212 -4.05 -7.89 -21.97
N ALA A 213 -4.35 -7.81 -20.67
CA ALA A 213 -5.49 -8.49 -20.07
C ALA A 213 -6.86 -7.93 -20.52
N ARG A 214 -6.90 -6.84 -21.30
CA ARG A 214 -8.09 -6.18 -21.86
C ARG A 214 -9.18 -5.89 -20.85
N ARG A 215 -8.80 -5.55 -19.64
CA ARG A 215 -9.70 -5.09 -18.58
C ARG A 215 -9.00 -4.14 -17.63
N TRP A 216 -9.79 -3.38 -16.94
CA TRP A 216 -9.33 -2.72 -15.73
C TRP A 216 -8.87 -3.75 -14.70
N GLY A 217 -7.84 -3.42 -13.94
CA GLY A 217 -7.63 -4.07 -12.67
C GLY A 217 -8.66 -3.61 -11.65
N GLU A 218 -9.06 -4.49 -10.76
CA GLU A 218 -9.92 -4.17 -9.64
C GLU A 218 -9.09 -4.07 -8.35
N ALA A 219 -9.58 -3.31 -7.37
CA ALA A 219 -8.90 -3.19 -6.08
C ALA A 219 -8.69 -4.57 -5.40
N SER A 220 -9.61 -5.51 -5.62
CA SER A 220 -9.51 -6.90 -5.15
C SER A 220 -8.36 -7.69 -5.79
N ASP A 221 -7.97 -7.39 -7.04
CA ASP A 221 -6.79 -8.02 -7.66
C ASP A 221 -5.53 -7.71 -6.83
N VAL A 222 -5.42 -6.47 -6.33
CA VAL A 222 -4.31 -6.05 -5.47
C VAL A 222 -4.42 -6.65 -4.07
N GLY A 223 -5.63 -6.62 -3.48
CA GLY A 223 -5.90 -7.18 -2.16
C GLY A 223 -5.53 -8.66 -2.05
N ALA A 224 -5.87 -9.45 -3.07
CA ALA A 224 -5.54 -10.89 -3.13
C ALA A 224 -4.03 -11.14 -3.09
N VAL A 225 -3.24 -10.34 -3.82
CA VAL A 225 -1.77 -10.44 -3.81
C VAL A 225 -1.22 -10.04 -2.44
N VAL A 226 -1.71 -8.97 -1.84
CA VAL A 226 -1.29 -8.53 -0.51
C VAL A 226 -1.56 -9.60 0.54
N ALA A 227 -2.74 -10.20 0.56
CA ALA A 227 -3.07 -11.28 1.49
C ALA A 227 -2.18 -12.53 1.29
N ALA A 228 -1.90 -12.89 0.03
CA ALA A 228 -0.99 -13.98 -0.28
C ALA A 228 0.43 -13.73 0.26
N LEU A 229 0.98 -12.52 0.06
CA LEU A 229 2.31 -12.14 0.56
C LEU A 229 2.37 -12.09 2.09
N ALA A 230 1.28 -11.67 2.75
CA ALA A 230 1.19 -11.65 4.21
C ALA A 230 1.10 -13.04 4.86
N SER A 231 0.81 -14.09 4.08
CA SER A 231 0.61 -15.47 4.58
C SER A 231 1.85 -16.14 5.17
N GLY A 232 3.04 -15.54 5.02
CA GLY A 232 4.32 -16.14 5.42
C GLY A 232 4.90 -17.16 4.44
N LYS A 233 4.15 -17.59 3.43
CA LYS A 233 4.60 -18.60 2.45
C LYS A 233 5.71 -18.11 1.52
N PHE A 234 5.93 -16.79 1.46
CA PHE A 234 6.90 -16.13 0.57
C PHE A 234 8.15 -15.62 1.31
N GLY A 235 8.43 -16.12 2.53
CA GLY A 235 9.53 -15.60 3.35
C GLY A 235 10.88 -15.54 2.64
N PHE A 236 11.24 -16.58 1.89
CA PHE A 236 12.50 -16.62 1.12
C PHE A 236 12.48 -15.73 -0.13
N SER A 237 11.30 -15.23 -0.55
CA SER A 237 11.14 -14.29 -1.66
C SER A 237 11.13 -12.83 -1.21
N THR A 238 11.64 -12.51 0.00
CA THR A 238 11.76 -11.13 0.49
C THR A 238 12.54 -10.26 -0.52
N GLY A 239 12.11 -9.02 -0.70
CA GLY A 239 12.63 -8.11 -1.72
C GLY A 239 11.97 -8.23 -3.10
N SER A 240 11.06 -9.20 -3.29
CA SER A 240 10.37 -9.38 -4.56
C SER A 240 9.41 -8.23 -4.88
N ILE A 241 9.28 -7.99 -6.19
CA ILE A 241 8.35 -7.04 -6.80
C ILE A 241 7.29 -7.84 -7.53
N ILE A 242 6.02 -7.57 -7.26
CA ILE A 242 4.90 -8.20 -7.92
C ILE A 242 4.09 -7.15 -8.67
N ASN A 243 4.06 -7.24 -10.00
CA ASN A 243 3.21 -6.40 -10.83
C ASN A 243 1.78 -6.94 -10.83
N VAL A 244 0.80 -6.05 -10.56
CA VAL A 244 -0.64 -6.34 -10.61
C VAL A 244 -1.23 -5.38 -11.65
N ASP A 245 -0.94 -5.64 -12.92
CA ASP A 245 -1.10 -4.67 -13.99
C ASP A 245 -1.65 -5.24 -15.31
N GLY A 246 -2.07 -6.51 -15.32
CA GLY A 246 -2.58 -7.16 -16.52
C GLY A 246 -1.56 -7.22 -17.65
N ALA A 247 -0.26 -7.34 -17.31
CA ALA A 247 0.88 -7.34 -18.21
C ALA A 247 1.17 -5.98 -18.90
N LEU A 248 0.63 -4.87 -18.37
CA LEU A 248 0.87 -3.52 -18.90
C LEU A 248 2.36 -3.18 -19.00
N SER A 249 3.16 -3.56 -17.98
CA SER A 249 4.58 -3.22 -17.89
C SER A 249 5.50 -4.22 -18.57
N VAL A 250 4.98 -5.31 -19.17
CA VAL A 250 5.80 -6.29 -19.90
C VAL A 250 6.23 -5.68 -21.23
N PRO A 251 7.55 -5.55 -21.51
CA PRO A 251 8.03 -5.09 -22.81
C PRO A 251 7.56 -5.98 -23.93
N ARG A 252 7.13 -5.39 -25.04
CA ARG A 252 6.64 -6.09 -26.24
C ARG A 252 7.45 -5.65 -27.45
N LEU A 253 7.65 -6.60 -28.41
CA LEU A 253 8.20 -6.36 -29.73
C LEU A 253 7.18 -5.68 -30.63
#